data_2d839bbfd1d93422f3189f02be7c9e4a
#
_entry.id   2d839bbfd1d93422f3189f02be7c9e4a
#
_cell.length_a   1.000
_cell.length_b   1.000
_cell.length_c   1.000
_cell.angle_alpha   90.00
_cell.angle_beta   90.00
_cell.angle_gamma   90.00
#
_symmetry.space_group_name_H-M   'P 1'
#
loop_
_entity.id
_entity.type
_entity.pdbx_description
1 polymer ?
#
loop_
_entity_poly.entity_id
_entity_poly.type
_entity_poly.pdbx_seq_one_letter_code
_entity_poly.pdbx_strand_id
1 'polypeptide(L)'
;DQKGYEEYVERSKRKLVLMERKPIQMKTGDYRTWFESAAVSDFLGMFSWNGISEASLRQGCSGFGKMRHNDTRLSPKFSIVEDFSPGFCPKFNSDGEVAPNSLALIENGMLKNTLVSSRSAKEYGLSSNYAESGEYLRSPKMSTGTLSHDDVVKTLDKGLFLSNIHYLNWSDNPGGRITGLTRYACFWVEGGEIVAPIETMRFDDSFYRFFGDQLVDVEDSQTVNPEVGTYGGRSLGATTCPGILVDSFSLTL
;
A
#
# COMPACT_ATOMS: atom_id res chain seq x y z
N ASP A 1 10.56 20.39 4.45
CA ASP A 1 11.53 21.48 4.60
C ASP A 1 12.75 21.23 3.72
N GLN A 2 13.67 22.19 3.64
CA GLN A 2 14.88 22.13 2.81
C GLN A 2 15.78 20.93 3.19
N LYS A 3 15.96 20.67 4.46
CA LYS A 3 16.80 19.57 4.97
C LYS A 3 16.24 18.20 4.54
N GLY A 4 14.94 17.98 4.70
CA GLY A 4 14.29 16.73 4.28
C GLY A 4 14.40 16.51 2.77
N TYR A 5 14.33 17.58 1.96
CA TYR A 5 14.55 17.49 0.52
C TYR A 5 15.99 17.07 0.19
N GLU A 6 16.98 17.68 0.84
CA GLU A 6 18.40 17.36 0.65
C GLU A 6 18.70 15.89 1.04
N GLU A 7 18.16 15.42 2.16
CA GLU A 7 18.28 14.03 2.59
C GLU A 7 17.66 13.07 1.57
N TYR A 8 16.49 13.40 1.03
CA TYR A 8 15.83 12.62 -0.02
C TYR A 8 16.68 12.53 -1.29
N VAL A 9 17.24 13.66 -1.73
CA VAL A 9 18.12 13.71 -2.91
C VAL A 9 19.37 12.85 -2.70
N GLU A 10 20.01 12.96 -1.55
CA GLU A 10 21.22 12.17 -1.24
C GLU A 10 20.92 10.65 -1.16
N ARG A 11 19.78 10.26 -0.61
CA ARG A 11 19.34 8.85 -0.66
C ARG A 11 19.14 8.37 -2.11
N SER A 12 18.50 9.18 -2.93
CA SER A 12 18.28 8.85 -4.35
C SER A 12 19.58 8.70 -5.11
N LYS A 13 20.55 9.60 -4.91
CA LYS A 13 21.89 9.49 -5.52
C LYS A 13 22.59 8.19 -5.12
N ARG A 14 22.55 7.81 -3.84
CA ARG A 14 23.14 6.54 -3.39
C ARG A 14 22.52 5.33 -4.10
N LYS A 15 21.19 5.32 -4.26
CA LYS A 15 20.50 4.26 -5.02
C LYS A 15 20.94 4.21 -6.48
N LEU A 16 21.10 5.36 -7.14
CA LEU A 16 21.57 5.43 -8.52
C LEU A 16 22.94 4.77 -8.69
N VAL A 17 23.89 5.02 -7.79
CA VAL A 17 25.21 4.36 -7.81
C VAL A 17 25.08 2.83 -7.68
N LEU A 18 24.17 2.36 -6.84
CA LEU A 18 23.92 0.92 -6.71
C LEU A 18 23.29 0.32 -7.96
N MET A 19 22.46 1.08 -8.67
CA MET A 19 21.81 0.64 -9.92
C MET A 19 22.79 0.53 -11.11
N GLU A 20 23.99 1.09 -11.03
CA GLU A 20 25.03 0.91 -12.04
C GLU A 20 25.65 -0.50 -12.03
N ARG A 21 25.45 -1.25 -10.94
CA ARG A 21 25.92 -2.64 -10.85
C ARG A 21 25.14 -3.52 -11.83
N LYS A 22 25.76 -4.63 -12.24
CA LYS A 22 25.10 -5.63 -13.10
C LYS A 22 23.87 -6.20 -12.39
N PRO A 23 22.67 -6.16 -12.99
CA PRO A 23 21.47 -6.72 -12.39
C PRO A 23 21.56 -8.23 -12.19
N ILE A 24 20.91 -8.72 -11.14
CA ILE A 24 20.73 -10.15 -10.87
C ILE A 24 19.36 -10.58 -11.37
N GLN A 25 19.34 -11.66 -12.15
CA GLN A 25 18.09 -12.32 -12.52
C GLN A 25 17.64 -13.21 -11.36
N MET A 26 16.49 -12.86 -10.77
CA MET A 26 15.90 -13.66 -9.72
C MET A 26 15.19 -14.88 -10.30
N LYS A 27 15.14 -15.97 -9.53
CA LYS A 27 14.28 -17.11 -9.83
C LYS A 27 12.87 -16.86 -9.31
N THR A 28 11.89 -17.57 -9.88
CA THR A 28 10.54 -17.64 -9.29
C THR A 28 10.60 -18.29 -7.91
N GLY A 29 9.76 -17.85 -7.00
CA GLY A 29 9.73 -18.35 -5.62
C GLY A 29 9.35 -17.28 -4.61
N ASP A 30 9.38 -17.67 -3.36
CA ASP A 30 9.03 -16.82 -2.23
C ASP A 30 10.29 -16.21 -1.61
N TYR A 31 10.23 -14.91 -1.32
CA TYR A 31 11.36 -14.16 -0.79
C TYR A 31 10.92 -13.29 0.40
N ARG A 32 11.74 -13.28 1.43
CA ARG A 32 11.66 -12.22 2.45
C ARG A 32 11.85 -10.88 1.75
N THR A 33 10.97 -9.92 2.01
CA THR A 33 10.91 -8.70 1.21
C THR A 33 10.66 -7.48 2.07
N TRP A 34 11.45 -6.44 1.84
CA TRP A 34 11.17 -5.09 2.28
C TRP A 34 10.50 -4.30 1.14
N PHE A 35 9.38 -3.65 1.46
CA PHE A 35 8.73 -2.69 0.58
C PHE A 35 8.91 -1.29 1.14
N GLU A 36 9.48 -0.38 0.35
CA GLU A 36 9.48 1.04 0.70
C GLU A 36 8.06 1.62 0.67
N SER A 37 7.89 2.75 1.35
CA SER A 37 6.60 3.45 1.43
C SER A 37 5.93 3.67 0.07
N ALA A 38 6.68 3.95 -1.00
CA ALA A 38 6.11 4.12 -2.34
C ALA A 38 5.46 2.83 -2.87
N ALA A 39 6.10 1.66 -2.68
CA ALA A 39 5.51 0.38 -3.04
C ALA A 39 4.29 0.03 -2.18
N VAL A 40 4.33 0.34 -0.89
CA VAL A 40 3.17 0.17 0.01
C VAL A 40 2.02 1.07 -0.43
N SER A 41 2.30 2.32 -0.83
CA SER A 41 1.30 3.26 -1.36
C SER A 41 0.59 2.70 -2.60
N ASP A 42 1.34 2.07 -3.51
CA ASP A 42 0.77 1.43 -4.70
C ASP A 42 -0.18 0.27 -4.32
N PHE A 43 0.19 -0.58 -3.35
CA PHE A 43 -0.72 -1.62 -2.84
C PHE A 43 -1.98 -1.04 -2.19
N LEU A 44 -1.84 0.03 -1.39
CA LEU A 44 -2.99 0.70 -0.78
C LEU A 44 -3.88 1.35 -1.84
N GLY A 45 -3.31 1.81 -2.96
CA GLY A 45 -4.05 2.28 -4.12
C GLY A 45 -5.01 1.23 -4.69
N MET A 46 -4.64 -0.05 -4.65
CA MET A 46 -5.51 -1.15 -5.08
C MET A 46 -6.78 -1.27 -4.23
N PHE A 47 -6.76 -0.82 -2.98
CA PHE A 47 -7.94 -0.81 -2.13
C PHE A 47 -9.03 0.16 -2.63
N SER A 48 -8.64 1.21 -3.36
CA SER A 48 -9.57 2.11 -4.07
C SER A 48 -10.23 1.46 -5.28
N TRP A 49 -9.62 0.40 -5.81
CA TRP A 49 -10.11 -0.29 -6.99
C TRP A 49 -10.80 -1.59 -6.62
N ASN A 50 -12.11 -1.53 -6.39
CA ASN A 50 -12.95 -2.64 -5.95
C ASN A 50 -12.48 -3.29 -4.63
N GLY A 51 -11.89 -2.52 -3.75
CA GLY A 51 -11.48 -2.98 -2.42
C GLY A 51 -12.44 -2.50 -1.34
N ILE A 52 -12.20 -1.29 -0.86
CA ILE A 52 -12.84 -0.74 0.35
C ILE A 52 -14.27 -0.20 0.12
N SER A 53 -14.77 -0.21 -1.11
CA SER A 53 -16.10 0.26 -1.48
C SER A 53 -17.21 -0.62 -0.89
N GLU A 54 -18.20 -0.02 -0.23
CA GLU A 54 -19.38 -0.74 0.25
C GLU A 54 -20.19 -1.33 -0.92
N ALA A 55 -20.34 -0.57 -2.02
CA ALA A 55 -21.03 -1.06 -3.20
C ALA A 55 -20.35 -2.32 -3.76
N SER A 56 -19.02 -2.31 -3.91
CA SER A 56 -18.27 -3.47 -4.39
C SER A 56 -18.39 -4.68 -3.48
N LEU A 57 -18.40 -4.47 -2.15
CA LEU A 57 -18.62 -5.53 -1.16
C LEU A 57 -20.02 -6.14 -1.29
N ARG A 58 -21.07 -5.33 -1.44
CA ARG A 58 -22.45 -5.79 -1.61
C ARG A 58 -22.65 -6.57 -2.91
N GLN A 59 -21.93 -6.19 -3.95
CA GLN A 59 -21.96 -6.85 -5.26
C GLN A 59 -21.08 -8.10 -5.36
N GLY A 60 -20.32 -8.43 -4.29
CA GLY A 60 -19.40 -9.57 -4.27
C GLY A 60 -18.14 -9.39 -5.11
N CYS A 61 -17.81 -8.13 -5.47
CA CYS A 61 -16.66 -7.79 -6.32
C CYS A 61 -15.45 -7.29 -5.54
N SER A 62 -15.53 -7.21 -4.21
CA SER A 62 -14.46 -6.67 -3.37
C SER A 62 -13.47 -7.72 -2.90
N GLY A 63 -12.17 -7.36 -2.92
CA GLY A 63 -11.11 -8.14 -2.28
C GLY A 63 -11.28 -8.27 -0.74
N PHE A 64 -12.07 -7.41 -0.09
CA PHE A 64 -12.31 -7.44 1.35
C PHE A 64 -13.47 -8.33 1.80
N GLY A 65 -14.05 -9.12 0.89
CA GLY A 65 -15.19 -9.99 1.20
C GLY A 65 -14.94 -10.93 2.38
N LYS A 66 -13.76 -11.55 2.44
CA LYS A 66 -13.38 -12.43 3.55
C LYS A 66 -13.30 -11.72 4.90
N MET A 67 -12.80 -10.48 4.93
CA MET A 67 -12.77 -9.67 6.16
C MET A 67 -14.16 -9.25 6.59
N ARG A 68 -15.06 -8.95 5.66
CA ARG A 68 -16.46 -8.61 5.94
C ARG A 68 -17.19 -9.73 6.65
N HIS A 69 -16.93 -10.98 6.27
CA HIS A 69 -17.53 -12.16 6.89
C HIS A 69 -16.76 -12.67 8.11
N ASN A 70 -15.67 -12.02 8.51
CA ASN A 70 -14.75 -12.45 9.55
C ASN A 70 -14.08 -13.83 9.29
N ASP A 71 -13.99 -14.23 8.03
CA ASP A 71 -13.31 -15.47 7.62
C ASP A 71 -11.79 -15.35 7.73
N THR A 72 -11.29 -14.10 7.65
CA THR A 72 -9.86 -13.78 7.80
C THR A 72 -9.67 -12.36 8.32
N ARG A 73 -8.46 -12.08 8.79
CA ARG A 73 -8.01 -10.75 9.21
C ARG A 73 -6.59 -10.51 8.72
N LEU A 74 -6.19 -9.25 8.66
CA LEU A 74 -4.80 -8.87 8.44
C LEU A 74 -4.00 -8.92 9.76
N SER A 75 -2.71 -8.62 9.68
CA SER A 75 -1.86 -8.53 10.87
C SER A 75 -2.38 -7.48 11.86
N PRO A 76 -2.29 -7.71 13.17
CA PRO A 76 -2.57 -6.67 14.17
C PRO A 76 -1.69 -5.42 14.03
N LYS A 77 -0.56 -5.53 13.32
CA LYS A 77 0.32 -4.40 12.99
C LYS A 77 -0.21 -3.53 11.84
N PHE A 78 -1.27 -3.97 11.14
CA PHE A 78 -1.85 -3.25 10.01
C PHE A 78 -3.10 -2.48 10.44
N SER A 79 -3.03 -1.17 10.37
CA SER A 79 -4.18 -0.28 10.57
C SER A 79 -4.14 0.84 9.53
N ILE A 80 -5.31 1.21 9.01
CA ILE A 80 -5.47 2.27 8.01
C ILE A 80 -6.71 3.11 8.31
N VAL A 81 -6.57 4.40 8.15
CA VAL A 81 -7.64 5.39 8.28
C VAL A 81 -7.69 6.27 7.03
N GLU A 82 -8.86 6.82 6.67
CA GLU A 82 -8.95 8.04 5.88
C GLU A 82 -8.70 9.22 6.82
N ASP A 83 -7.63 9.99 6.59
CA ASP A 83 -7.26 11.15 7.41
C ASP A 83 -7.23 12.43 6.58
N PHE A 84 -8.26 13.26 6.72
CA PHE A 84 -8.39 14.52 5.99
C PHE A 84 -7.69 15.70 6.70
N SER A 85 -7.13 15.50 7.89
CA SER A 85 -6.53 16.57 8.69
C SER A 85 -5.32 17.24 8.04
N PRO A 86 -4.48 16.55 7.22
CA PRO A 86 -3.36 17.19 6.55
C PRO A 86 -3.76 18.12 5.38
N GLY A 87 -5.00 18.01 4.88
CA GLY A 87 -5.49 18.87 3.80
C GLY A 87 -4.93 18.53 2.42
N PHE A 88 -4.52 17.29 2.16
CA PHE A 88 -4.03 16.86 0.84
C PHE A 88 -5.11 16.82 -0.24
N CYS A 89 -6.36 16.70 0.17
CA CYS A 89 -7.53 16.81 -0.70
C CYS A 89 -8.65 17.57 0.03
N PRO A 90 -9.67 18.06 -0.72
CA PRO A 90 -10.86 18.65 -0.11
C PRO A 90 -11.54 17.67 0.85
N LYS A 91 -11.96 18.16 2.00
CA LYS A 91 -12.70 17.34 2.98
C LYS A 91 -14.16 17.08 2.57
N PHE A 92 -14.62 17.68 1.52
CA PHE A 92 -15.95 17.45 0.94
C PHE A 92 -15.85 16.63 -0.33
N ASN A 93 -16.89 15.85 -0.62
CA ASN A 93 -17.01 15.08 -1.84
C ASN A 93 -17.56 15.93 -3.01
N SER A 94 -17.74 15.29 -4.18
CA SER A 94 -18.27 15.95 -5.39
C SER A 94 -19.72 16.47 -5.22
N ASP A 95 -20.46 15.95 -4.26
CA ASP A 95 -21.83 16.40 -3.93
C ASP A 95 -21.83 17.52 -2.88
N GLY A 96 -20.66 17.98 -2.41
CA GLY A 96 -20.50 19.03 -1.40
C GLY A 96 -20.70 18.54 0.04
N GLU A 97 -20.80 17.25 0.25
CA GLU A 97 -20.98 16.67 1.59
C GLU A 97 -19.62 16.57 2.31
N VAL A 98 -19.59 17.00 3.57
CA VAL A 98 -18.36 17.08 4.36
C VAL A 98 -18.09 15.77 5.07
N ALA A 99 -16.94 15.14 4.74
CA ALA A 99 -16.47 13.92 5.38
C ALA A 99 -16.04 14.18 6.85
N PRO A 100 -16.00 13.14 7.71
CA PRO A 100 -15.40 13.24 9.04
C PRO A 100 -13.91 13.61 8.94
N ASN A 101 -13.31 14.13 10.03
CA ASN A 101 -11.88 14.43 10.05
C ASN A 101 -11.03 13.19 9.81
N SER A 102 -11.46 12.06 10.38
CA SER A 102 -10.83 10.76 10.22
C SER A 102 -11.88 9.66 10.26
N LEU A 103 -11.68 8.62 9.45
CA LEU A 103 -12.52 7.44 9.40
C LEU A 103 -11.63 6.21 9.50
N ALA A 104 -11.74 5.45 10.59
CA ALA A 104 -11.04 4.18 10.73
C ALA A 104 -11.61 3.16 9.73
N LEU A 105 -10.78 2.64 8.85
CA LEU A 105 -11.16 1.63 7.85
C LEU A 105 -10.77 0.23 8.31
N ILE A 106 -9.51 0.05 8.68
CA ILE A 106 -8.97 -1.19 9.25
C ILE A 106 -8.24 -0.82 10.55
N GLU A 107 -8.52 -1.56 11.60
CA GLU A 107 -7.89 -1.37 12.91
C GLU A 107 -7.39 -2.70 13.45
N ASN A 108 -6.09 -2.78 13.72
CA ASN A 108 -5.43 -3.99 14.19
C ASN A 108 -5.77 -5.23 13.32
N GLY A 109 -5.76 -5.04 12.00
CA GLY A 109 -6.06 -6.07 11.01
C GLY A 109 -7.55 -6.37 10.80
N MET A 110 -8.45 -5.72 11.50
CA MET A 110 -9.90 -5.95 11.40
C MET A 110 -10.58 -4.84 10.61
N LEU A 111 -11.43 -5.21 9.64
CA LEU A 111 -12.26 -4.26 8.90
C LEU A 111 -13.27 -3.61 9.86
N LYS A 112 -13.23 -2.29 9.98
CA LYS A 112 -14.13 -1.49 10.83
C LYS A 112 -15.21 -0.79 10.02
N ASN A 113 -14.79 -0.10 8.97
CA ASN A 113 -15.68 0.62 8.08
C ASN A 113 -15.26 0.41 6.62
N THR A 114 -16.22 0.56 5.74
CA THR A 114 -16.03 0.69 4.30
C THR A 114 -16.31 2.14 3.90
N LEU A 115 -15.98 2.51 2.70
CA LEU A 115 -16.39 3.78 2.13
C LEU A 115 -17.83 3.67 1.65
N VAL A 116 -18.70 4.51 2.21
CA VAL A 116 -20.14 4.51 1.94
C VAL A 116 -20.55 5.88 1.39
N SER A 117 -20.82 5.93 0.10
CA SER A 117 -21.37 7.12 -0.55
C SER A 117 -22.84 7.35 -0.18
N SER A 118 -23.35 8.55 -0.40
CA SER A 118 -24.77 8.85 -0.20
C SER A 118 -25.68 8.00 -1.07
N ARG A 119 -25.21 7.60 -2.26
CA ARG A 119 -25.91 6.65 -3.13
C ARG A 119 -26.00 5.27 -2.50
N SER A 120 -24.88 4.70 -2.08
CA SER A 120 -24.85 3.37 -1.45
C SER A 120 -25.60 3.35 -0.13
N ALA A 121 -25.52 4.43 0.66
CA ALA A 121 -26.29 4.56 1.87
C ALA A 121 -27.81 4.44 1.60
N LYS A 122 -28.32 5.13 0.59
CA LYS A 122 -29.72 5.06 0.17
C LYS A 122 -30.09 3.70 -0.39
N GLU A 123 -29.24 3.11 -1.23
CA GLU A 123 -29.48 1.84 -1.90
C GLU A 123 -29.54 0.67 -0.93
N TYR A 124 -28.65 0.67 0.06
CA TYR A 124 -28.49 -0.45 1.01
C TYR A 124 -29.05 -0.20 2.42
N GLY A 125 -29.68 0.97 2.63
CA GLY A 125 -30.27 1.31 3.95
C GLY A 125 -29.19 1.52 5.03
N LEU A 126 -28.07 2.15 4.69
CA LEU A 126 -26.94 2.42 5.58
C LEU A 126 -26.82 3.91 5.90
N SER A 127 -25.92 4.25 6.82
CA SER A 127 -25.46 5.62 7.01
C SER A 127 -24.27 5.92 6.09
N SER A 128 -24.34 7.02 5.36
CA SER A 128 -23.20 7.53 4.58
C SER A 128 -22.07 7.98 5.52
N ASN A 129 -20.83 7.76 5.11
CA ASN A 129 -19.66 8.44 5.68
C ASN A 129 -19.09 9.48 4.72
N TYR A 130 -19.92 9.91 3.76
CA TYR A 130 -19.66 10.97 2.79
C TYR A 130 -18.44 10.68 1.90
N ALA A 131 -18.23 9.41 1.57
CA ALA A 131 -17.29 9.01 0.54
C ALA A 131 -17.68 9.60 -0.82
N GLU A 132 -16.71 9.72 -1.72
CA GLU A 132 -16.99 10.02 -3.12
C GLU A 132 -17.94 8.97 -3.74
N SER A 133 -18.62 9.33 -4.81
CA SER A 133 -19.56 8.44 -5.51
C SER A 133 -18.93 7.12 -5.96
N GLY A 134 -17.63 7.13 -6.25
CA GLY A 134 -16.83 5.93 -6.59
C GLY A 134 -16.27 5.17 -5.38
N GLU A 135 -16.47 5.64 -4.16
CA GLU A 135 -16.05 5.01 -2.90
C GLU A 135 -14.57 4.61 -2.89
N TYR A 136 -13.69 5.53 -3.30
CA TYR A 136 -12.24 5.37 -3.34
C TYR A 136 -11.55 6.18 -2.24
N LEU A 137 -10.33 5.74 -1.88
CA LEU A 137 -9.47 6.41 -0.91
C LEU A 137 -8.96 7.75 -1.46
N ARG A 138 -8.94 8.80 -0.62
CA ARG A 138 -8.46 10.14 -0.99
C ARG A 138 -7.28 10.61 -0.17
N SER A 139 -7.22 10.21 1.10
CA SER A 139 -6.15 10.57 2.03
C SER A 139 -5.88 9.43 3.00
N PRO A 140 -5.58 8.21 2.50
CA PRO A 140 -5.33 7.07 3.37
C PRO A 140 -4.02 7.24 4.14
N LYS A 141 -4.08 6.83 5.43
CA LYS A 141 -2.93 6.84 6.33
C LYS A 141 -2.81 5.51 7.04
N MET A 142 -1.70 4.82 6.82
CA MET A 142 -1.36 3.58 7.51
C MET A 142 -0.54 3.90 8.77
N SER A 143 -0.80 3.19 9.86
CA SER A 143 -0.05 3.34 11.12
C SER A 143 1.41 2.91 10.98
N THR A 144 2.29 3.52 11.77
CA THR A 144 3.69 3.11 11.92
C THR A 144 3.82 1.90 12.84
N GLY A 145 4.98 1.25 12.75
CA GLY A 145 5.42 0.18 13.64
C GLY A 145 6.65 0.58 14.45
N THR A 146 7.62 -0.32 14.52
CA THR A 146 8.80 -0.18 15.40
C THR A 146 10.14 -0.35 14.67
N LEU A 147 10.15 -0.71 13.39
CA LEU A 147 11.37 -0.92 12.62
C LEU A 147 11.98 0.43 12.22
N SER A 148 13.17 0.73 12.75
CA SER A 148 13.90 1.93 12.36
C SER A 148 14.33 1.86 10.88
N HIS A 149 14.23 2.99 10.18
CA HIS A 149 14.69 3.11 8.79
C HIS A 149 16.14 2.65 8.61
N ASP A 150 17.02 3.01 9.54
CA ASP A 150 18.44 2.70 9.47
C ASP A 150 18.75 1.20 9.67
N ASP A 151 17.83 0.46 10.29
CA ASP A 151 17.98 -0.98 10.55
C ASP A 151 17.31 -1.86 9.47
N VAL A 152 16.59 -1.27 8.51
CA VAL A 152 15.81 -2.00 7.49
C VAL A 152 16.64 -3.05 6.76
N VAL A 153 17.75 -2.65 6.14
CA VAL A 153 18.57 -3.55 5.31
C VAL A 153 19.20 -4.64 6.15
N LYS A 154 19.64 -4.29 7.37
CA LYS A 154 20.19 -5.24 8.32
C LYS A 154 19.15 -6.23 8.83
N THR A 155 17.94 -5.76 9.12
CA THR A 155 16.82 -6.61 9.57
C THR A 155 16.30 -7.51 8.46
N LEU A 156 16.29 -7.03 7.22
CA LEU A 156 15.99 -7.84 6.04
C LEU A 156 17.00 -9.00 5.91
N ASP A 157 18.28 -8.76 6.21
CA ASP A 157 19.42 -9.70 6.16
C ASP A 157 19.62 -10.32 4.77
N LYS A 158 18.67 -11.14 4.30
CA LYS A 158 18.67 -11.76 2.98
C LYS A 158 17.28 -11.69 2.36
N GLY A 159 17.18 -11.08 1.17
CA GLY A 159 15.88 -10.94 0.49
C GLY A 159 15.82 -9.81 -0.52
N LEU A 160 14.63 -9.36 -0.79
CA LEU A 160 14.34 -8.31 -1.77
C LEU A 160 14.13 -6.97 -1.07
N PHE A 161 14.74 -5.92 -1.60
CA PHE A 161 14.44 -4.54 -1.27
C PHE A 161 13.72 -3.92 -2.47
N LEU A 162 12.42 -3.65 -2.34
CA LEU A 162 11.58 -3.16 -3.44
C LEU A 162 11.16 -1.70 -3.18
N SER A 163 11.69 -0.78 -3.99
CA SER A 163 11.34 0.65 -3.85
C SER A 163 9.95 0.95 -4.39
N ASN A 164 9.60 0.34 -5.52
CA ASN A 164 8.36 0.59 -6.24
C ASN A 164 7.87 -0.70 -6.91
N ILE A 165 6.58 -0.71 -7.16
CA ILE A 165 5.90 -1.73 -7.97
C ILE A 165 5.10 -1.04 -9.08
N HIS A 166 4.64 -1.80 -10.07
CA HIS A 166 4.01 -1.24 -11.26
C HIS A 166 3.08 -2.23 -11.94
N TYR A 167 2.18 -1.72 -12.79
CA TYR A 167 1.22 -2.52 -13.55
C TYR A 167 0.36 -3.44 -12.66
N LEU A 168 -0.09 -2.88 -11.54
CA LEU A 168 -0.93 -3.61 -10.60
C LEU A 168 -2.29 -3.94 -11.20
N ASN A 169 -2.76 -5.14 -10.91
CA ASN A 169 -4.11 -5.57 -11.21
C ASN A 169 -4.55 -6.64 -10.21
N TRP A 170 -5.85 -6.80 -10.05
CA TRP A 170 -6.40 -7.96 -9.37
C TRP A 170 -6.27 -9.20 -10.26
N SER A 171 -5.54 -10.21 -9.80
CA SER A 171 -5.51 -11.54 -10.46
C SER A 171 -6.64 -12.43 -9.94
N ASP A 172 -7.04 -12.25 -8.69
CA ASP A 172 -8.21 -12.88 -8.05
C ASP A 172 -8.76 -11.93 -6.98
N ASN A 173 -9.85 -11.26 -7.27
CA ASN A 173 -10.51 -10.32 -6.35
C ASN A 173 -10.98 -11.00 -5.06
N PRO A 174 -11.79 -12.07 -5.09
CA PRO A 174 -12.23 -12.75 -3.87
C PRO A 174 -11.08 -13.32 -3.02
N GLY A 175 -9.99 -13.73 -3.67
CA GLY A 175 -8.77 -14.20 -3.01
C GLY A 175 -7.89 -13.08 -2.48
N GLY A 176 -8.20 -11.82 -2.81
CA GLY A 176 -7.37 -10.65 -2.47
C GLY A 176 -5.99 -10.70 -3.15
N ARG A 177 -5.89 -11.32 -4.33
CA ARG A 177 -4.62 -11.49 -5.04
C ARG A 177 -4.37 -10.33 -5.99
N ILE A 178 -3.16 -9.78 -5.87
CA ILE A 178 -2.66 -8.68 -6.67
C ILE A 178 -1.45 -9.18 -7.46
N THR A 179 -1.46 -8.93 -8.77
CA THR A 179 -0.32 -9.15 -9.65
C THR A 179 0.28 -7.82 -10.09
N GLY A 180 1.57 -7.81 -10.40
CA GLY A 180 2.28 -6.63 -10.88
C GLY A 180 3.73 -6.94 -11.19
N LEU A 181 4.51 -5.87 -11.36
CA LEU A 181 5.94 -5.92 -11.66
C LEU A 181 6.74 -5.13 -10.63
N THR A 182 7.95 -5.59 -10.31
CA THR A 182 8.93 -4.77 -9.58
C THR A 182 9.40 -3.62 -10.47
N ARG A 183 9.75 -2.46 -9.88
CA ARG A 183 10.12 -1.28 -10.66
C ARG A 183 11.16 -0.39 -9.96
N TYR A 184 11.98 0.26 -10.75
CA TYR A 184 13.01 1.22 -10.33
C TYR A 184 14.09 0.60 -9.45
N ALA A 185 14.39 1.19 -8.30
CA ALA A 185 15.47 0.81 -7.41
C ALA A 185 15.12 -0.42 -6.56
N CYS A 186 15.02 -1.58 -7.22
CA CYS A 186 14.79 -2.87 -6.57
C CYS A 186 16.09 -3.66 -6.51
N PHE A 187 16.41 -4.20 -5.33
CA PHE A 187 17.72 -4.77 -5.05
C PHE A 187 17.61 -6.14 -4.39
N TRP A 188 18.65 -6.96 -4.61
CA TRP A 188 18.96 -8.12 -3.81
C TRP A 188 19.81 -7.70 -2.61
N VAL A 189 19.43 -8.16 -1.44
CA VAL A 189 20.13 -7.97 -0.16
C VAL A 189 20.64 -9.31 0.32
N GLU A 190 21.88 -9.37 0.81
CA GLU A 190 22.48 -10.57 1.41
C GLU A 190 23.47 -10.16 2.51
N GLY A 191 23.35 -10.79 3.68
CA GLY A 191 24.15 -10.45 4.86
C GLY A 191 23.93 -9.03 5.38
N GLY A 192 22.71 -8.49 5.23
CA GLY A 192 22.38 -7.13 5.65
C GLY A 192 22.97 -6.02 4.78
N GLU A 193 23.39 -6.33 3.55
CA GLU A 193 23.96 -5.36 2.60
C GLU A 193 23.30 -5.46 1.22
N ILE A 194 23.15 -4.33 0.54
CA ILE A 194 22.63 -4.29 -0.84
C ILE A 194 23.73 -4.77 -1.79
N VAL A 195 23.49 -5.92 -2.43
CA VAL A 195 24.46 -6.58 -3.33
C VAL A 195 24.39 -6.00 -4.75
N ALA A 196 23.21 -6.00 -5.37
CA ALA A 196 23.01 -5.54 -6.73
C ALA A 196 21.52 -5.26 -7.01
N PRO A 197 21.20 -4.49 -8.07
CA PRO A 197 19.85 -4.37 -8.56
C PRO A 197 19.35 -5.74 -9.07
N ILE A 198 18.03 -5.95 -9.04
CA ILE A 198 17.39 -7.10 -9.67
C ILE A 198 16.79 -6.70 -11.02
N GLU A 199 16.70 -7.64 -11.95
CA GLU A 199 15.90 -7.46 -13.15
C GLU A 199 14.42 -7.34 -12.78
N THR A 200 13.63 -6.71 -13.67
CA THR A 200 12.19 -6.59 -13.45
C THR A 200 11.56 -7.98 -13.38
N MET A 201 10.86 -8.24 -12.29
CA MET A 201 10.19 -9.51 -12.01
C MET A 201 8.69 -9.31 -11.86
N ARG A 202 7.93 -10.31 -12.32
CA ARG A 202 6.50 -10.38 -12.05
C ARG A 202 6.26 -10.97 -10.67
N PHE A 203 5.25 -10.47 -9.99
CA PHE A 203 4.73 -11.06 -8.77
C PHE A 203 3.23 -11.34 -8.88
N ASP A 204 2.74 -12.26 -8.09
CA ASP A 204 1.32 -12.52 -7.87
C ASP A 204 1.14 -13.07 -6.46
N ASP A 205 0.61 -12.25 -5.55
CA ASP A 205 0.43 -12.63 -4.16
C ASP A 205 -0.84 -12.03 -3.57
N SER A 206 -1.30 -12.55 -2.43
CA SER A 206 -2.48 -12.05 -1.74
C SER A 206 -2.12 -11.03 -0.67
N PHE A 207 -2.86 -9.91 -0.64
CA PHE A 207 -2.71 -8.94 0.44
C PHE A 207 -3.09 -9.54 1.81
N TYR A 208 -3.89 -10.60 1.84
CA TYR A 208 -4.15 -11.37 3.05
C TYR A 208 -2.90 -12.07 3.60
N ARG A 209 -1.91 -12.36 2.74
CA ARG A 209 -0.61 -12.87 3.15
C ARG A 209 0.32 -11.73 3.55
N PHE A 210 0.68 -10.84 2.61
CA PHE A 210 1.74 -9.86 2.87
C PHE A 210 1.33 -8.72 3.83
N PHE A 211 0.06 -8.36 3.97
CA PHE A 211 -0.44 -7.52 5.07
C PHE A 211 -1.01 -8.35 6.25
N GLY A 212 -1.04 -9.67 6.13
CA GLY A 212 -1.55 -10.61 7.12
C GLY A 212 -0.46 -11.33 7.90
N ASP A 213 -0.44 -12.64 7.80
CA ASP A 213 0.45 -13.52 8.56
C ASP A 213 1.94 -13.40 8.18
N GLN A 214 2.23 -12.92 6.98
CA GLN A 214 3.60 -12.67 6.52
C GLN A 214 4.14 -11.29 6.92
N LEU A 215 3.33 -10.38 7.47
CA LEU A 215 3.78 -9.07 7.92
C LEU A 215 4.62 -9.19 9.19
N VAL A 216 5.94 -9.03 9.05
CA VAL A 216 6.90 -9.14 10.14
C VAL A 216 6.96 -7.85 10.95
N ASP A 217 7.19 -6.73 10.27
CA ASP A 217 7.28 -5.42 10.93
C ASP A 217 6.94 -4.28 9.98
N VAL A 218 6.72 -3.12 10.58
CA VAL A 218 6.35 -1.86 9.95
C VAL A 218 7.34 -0.80 10.39
N GLU A 219 7.74 0.07 9.48
CA GLU A 219 8.66 1.18 9.75
C GLU A 219 8.08 2.13 10.81
N ASP A 220 8.95 2.72 11.63
CA ASP A 220 8.60 3.66 12.71
C ASP A 220 8.25 5.07 12.21
N SER A 221 8.48 5.34 10.93
CA SER A 221 8.22 6.61 10.27
C SER A 221 7.33 6.45 9.05
N GLN A 222 6.69 7.55 8.62
CA GLN A 222 5.79 7.58 7.47
C GLN A 222 6.34 8.53 6.40
N THR A 223 6.10 8.18 5.14
CA THR A 223 6.32 9.06 4.00
C THR A 223 4.99 9.44 3.37
N VAL A 224 4.87 10.71 2.97
CA VAL A 224 3.73 11.19 2.19
C VAL A 224 4.02 10.92 0.71
N ASN A 225 3.17 10.13 0.08
CA ASN A 225 3.21 9.82 -1.35
C ASN A 225 2.06 10.57 -2.03
N PRO A 226 2.30 11.75 -2.63
CA PRO A 226 1.25 12.54 -3.26
C PRO A 226 0.73 11.85 -4.52
N GLU A 227 -0.58 11.96 -4.76
CA GLU A 227 -1.16 11.56 -6.04
C GLU A 227 -0.70 12.54 -7.12
N VAL A 228 0.01 12.03 -8.10
CA VAL A 228 0.58 12.83 -9.21
C VAL A 228 0.03 12.43 -10.58
N GLY A 229 -0.85 11.43 -10.61
CA GLY A 229 -1.48 10.94 -11.83
C GLY A 229 -2.31 12.03 -12.53
N THR A 230 -2.29 12.01 -13.84
CA THR A 230 -3.04 12.93 -14.70
C THR A 230 -3.89 12.20 -15.74
N TYR A 231 -3.99 10.89 -15.62
CA TYR A 231 -4.78 10.07 -16.54
C TYR A 231 -6.27 10.36 -16.35
N GLY A 232 -6.91 10.87 -17.38
CA GLY A 232 -8.33 11.26 -17.35
C GLY A 232 -8.62 12.58 -16.61
N GLY A 233 -7.66 13.16 -15.92
CA GLY A 233 -7.75 14.38 -15.13
C GLY A 233 -6.74 14.41 -13.99
N ARG A 234 -6.61 15.56 -13.31
CA ARG A 234 -5.76 15.69 -12.13
C ARG A 234 -6.52 15.20 -10.90
N SER A 235 -6.02 14.17 -10.24
CA SER A 235 -6.49 13.73 -8.93
C SER A 235 -5.77 14.49 -7.81
N LEU A 236 -6.47 14.74 -6.72
CA LEU A 236 -5.91 15.29 -5.50
C LEU A 236 -5.84 14.18 -4.44
N GLY A 237 -4.93 14.35 -3.50
CA GLY A 237 -4.78 13.43 -2.38
C GLY A 237 -3.34 12.98 -2.20
N ALA A 238 -3.13 12.19 -1.18
CA ALA A 238 -1.85 11.55 -0.89
C ALA A 238 -2.08 10.32 -0.01
N THR A 239 -1.24 9.32 -0.19
CA THR A 239 -1.13 8.18 0.73
C THR A 239 0.00 8.44 1.71
N THR A 240 -0.29 8.44 3.00
CA THR A 240 0.73 8.52 4.06
C THR A 240 0.95 7.13 4.64
N CYS A 241 2.10 6.54 4.39
CA CYS A 241 2.37 5.18 4.87
C CYS A 241 3.85 4.94 5.17
N PRO A 242 4.16 3.99 6.05
CA PRO A 242 5.50 3.48 6.30
C PRO A 242 5.90 2.47 5.23
N GLY A 243 7.18 2.07 5.24
CA GLY A 243 7.62 0.82 4.63
C GLY A 243 7.23 -0.40 5.48
N ILE A 244 7.27 -1.59 4.88
CA ILE A 244 6.95 -2.85 5.56
C ILE A 244 7.95 -3.96 5.26
N LEU A 245 8.17 -4.82 6.24
CA LEU A 245 8.94 -6.06 6.10
C LEU A 245 7.99 -7.25 6.13
N VAL A 246 8.10 -8.13 5.14
CA VAL A 246 7.35 -9.38 5.04
C VAL A 246 8.28 -10.58 4.94
N ASP A 247 7.90 -11.70 5.54
CA ASP A 247 8.72 -12.92 5.50
C ASP A 247 8.66 -13.65 4.17
N SER A 248 7.57 -13.50 3.44
CA SER A 248 7.34 -14.22 2.20
C SER A 248 6.53 -13.38 1.23
N PHE A 249 7.08 -13.19 0.03
CA PHE A 249 6.42 -12.53 -1.10
C PHE A 249 6.74 -13.27 -2.39
N SER A 250 5.72 -13.57 -3.20
CA SER A 250 5.83 -14.52 -4.31
C SER A 250 6.19 -13.83 -5.64
N LEU A 251 7.40 -14.07 -6.14
CA LEU A 251 7.80 -13.78 -7.51
C LEU A 251 7.40 -14.93 -8.44
N THR A 252 6.76 -14.62 -9.57
CA THR A 252 6.15 -15.62 -10.45
C THR A 252 6.78 -15.71 -11.84
N LEU A 253 7.40 -14.66 -12.35
CA LEU A 253 8.13 -14.60 -13.62
C LEU A 253 9.20 -13.52 -13.56
#